data_34b6ffcfd709face308a432058123252
#
_entry.id   34b6ffcfd709face308a432058123252
#
_cell.length_a   1.000
_cell.length_b   1.000
_cell.length_c   1.000
_cell.angle_alpha   90.00
_cell.angle_beta   90.00
_cell.angle_gamma   90.00
#
_symmetry.space_group_name_H-M   'P 1'
#
loop_
_entity.id
_entity.type
_entity.pdbx_description
1 polymer ?
#
loop_
_entity_poly.entity_id
_entity_poly.type
_entity_poly.pdbx_seq_one_letter_code
_entity_poly.pdbx_strand_id
1 'polypeptide(L)'
;LVGSEMCIRDRVLMLPVSAADGQITPFLDALFTAASASCVTGLVTVSTAVHWSVFGKCVILLLIQIGGLGFMSVAAIASFVLRRTITLHERMVMSAGLNLSDGGGIVRLTRRVLFGTFIIEGTGAVLLSCRFVPHYGFPKGITMGVFHAVSAFCNAGFDLMGTPDDPFQSLIGWAEDPLVNITVMALIVLGGLGFFVWSDVWDKHSFRRLRLHTKIVLTATAGPVSYTHLTL
;
A
#
# COMPACT_ATOMS: atom_id res chain seq x y z
N LEU A 1 -10.88 19.81 -4.34
CA LEU A 1 -11.07 18.52 -3.65
C LEU A 1 -9.75 17.98 -3.09
N VAL A 2 -8.66 17.92 -3.86
CA VAL A 2 -7.36 17.40 -3.39
C VAL A 2 -6.76 18.28 -2.27
N GLY A 3 -6.86 19.60 -2.37
CA GLY A 3 -6.31 20.52 -1.38
C GLY A 3 -7.04 20.50 -0.03
N SER A 4 -8.37 20.36 -0.01
CA SER A 4 -9.14 20.31 1.22
C SER A 4 -8.96 18.98 1.97
N GLU A 5 -8.77 17.88 1.26
CA GLU A 5 -8.45 16.58 1.86
C GLU A 5 -7.04 16.55 2.45
N MET A 6 -6.05 17.18 1.80
CA MET A 6 -4.72 17.34 2.34
C MET A 6 -4.74 18.06 3.69
N CYS A 7 -5.43 19.19 3.80
CA CYS A 7 -5.52 19.96 5.06
C CYS A 7 -6.14 19.19 6.24
N ILE A 8 -7.06 18.26 5.99
CA ILE A 8 -7.64 17.44 7.05
C ILE A 8 -6.63 16.38 7.52
N ARG A 9 -5.91 15.76 6.62
CA ARG A 9 -4.92 14.71 6.89
C ARG A 9 -3.75 15.23 7.70
N ASP A 10 -3.24 16.41 7.33
CA ASP A 10 -2.12 17.06 8.02
C ASP A 10 -2.49 17.42 9.46
N ARG A 11 -3.71 17.93 9.68
CA ARG A 11 -4.22 18.27 11.02
C ARG A 11 -4.36 17.04 11.91
N VAL A 12 -4.77 15.89 11.38
CA VAL A 12 -4.90 14.64 12.14
C VAL A 12 -3.55 14.16 12.65
N LEU A 13 -2.49 14.22 11.82
CA LEU A 13 -1.14 13.84 12.23
C LEU A 13 -0.49 14.86 13.18
N MET A 14 -0.90 16.13 13.17
CA MET A 14 -0.45 17.13 14.14
C MET A 14 -1.03 16.93 15.54
N LEU A 15 -2.10 16.18 15.69
CA LEU A 15 -2.74 15.99 17.00
C LEU A 15 -1.76 15.31 17.98
N PRO A 16 -1.77 15.72 19.27
CA PRO A 16 -0.94 15.08 20.31
C PRO A 16 -1.18 13.58 20.44
N VAL A 17 -2.39 13.11 20.10
CA VAL A 17 -2.76 11.68 20.09
C VAL A 17 -2.00 10.91 19.02
N SER A 18 -1.55 11.57 17.94
CA SER A 18 -0.83 10.93 16.84
C SER A 18 0.65 10.73 17.14
N ALA A 19 1.24 11.51 18.04
CA ALA A 19 2.63 11.38 18.47
C ALA A 19 2.76 10.44 19.68
N ALA A 20 3.87 9.69 19.76
CA ALA A 20 4.11 8.76 20.86
C ALA A 20 4.44 9.44 22.19
N ASP A 21 5.02 10.64 22.14
CA ASP A 21 5.35 11.49 23.27
C ASP A 21 4.17 12.39 23.73
N GLY A 22 3.04 12.34 23.01
CA GLY A 22 1.86 13.15 23.30
C GLY A 22 2.04 14.64 23.00
N GLN A 23 3.10 15.04 22.30
CA GLN A 23 3.34 16.43 21.92
C GLN A 23 2.79 16.71 20.51
N ILE A 24 2.60 17.99 20.20
CA ILE A 24 2.17 18.41 18.87
C ILE A 24 3.34 18.26 17.90
N THR A 25 3.18 17.43 16.89
CA THR A 25 4.17 17.28 15.81
C THR A 25 4.26 18.59 15.01
N PRO A 26 5.47 19.09 14.66
CA PRO A 26 5.64 20.25 13.81
C PRO A 26 4.87 20.10 12.50
N PHE A 27 4.25 21.21 12.05
CA PHE A 27 3.41 21.20 10.84
C PHE A 27 4.14 20.64 9.60
N LEU A 28 5.41 21.01 9.41
CA LEU A 28 6.18 20.55 8.24
C LEU A 28 6.42 19.04 8.26
N ASP A 29 6.70 18.45 9.43
CA ASP A 29 6.91 17.00 9.56
C ASP A 29 5.62 16.22 9.37
N ALA A 30 4.51 16.72 9.92
CA ALA A 30 3.18 16.13 9.73
C ALA A 30 2.74 16.22 8.26
N LEU A 31 2.92 17.39 7.62
CA LEU A 31 2.61 17.61 6.21
C LEU A 31 3.46 16.71 5.31
N PHE A 32 4.77 16.67 5.55
CA PHE A 32 5.69 15.84 4.78
C PHE A 32 5.33 14.35 4.87
N THR A 33 5.07 13.85 6.09
CA THR A 33 4.68 12.45 6.31
C THR A 33 3.33 12.13 5.66
N ALA A 34 2.34 13.04 5.78
CA ALA A 34 1.03 12.86 5.13
C ALA A 34 1.14 12.85 3.61
N ALA A 35 1.92 13.76 3.02
CA ALA A 35 2.18 13.82 1.59
C ALA A 35 2.92 12.57 1.12
N SER A 36 3.98 12.17 1.81
CA SER A 36 4.76 10.97 1.52
C SER A 36 3.92 9.69 1.57
N ALA A 37 3.09 9.54 2.60
CA ALA A 37 2.18 8.39 2.72
C ALA A 37 1.11 8.37 1.61
N SER A 38 0.51 9.53 1.31
CA SER A 38 -0.54 9.64 0.28
C SER A 38 0.00 9.49 -1.15
N CYS A 39 1.22 9.97 -1.41
CA CYS A 39 1.90 9.80 -2.70
C CYS A 39 2.70 8.51 -2.79
N VAL A 40 2.73 7.72 -1.71
CA VAL A 40 3.42 6.41 -1.67
C VAL A 40 4.91 6.56 -2.01
N THR A 41 5.57 7.58 -1.44
CA THR A 41 7.00 7.88 -1.74
C THR A 41 7.97 7.24 -0.75
N GLY A 42 7.54 6.99 0.50
CA GLY A 42 8.36 6.36 1.54
C GLY A 42 9.44 7.23 2.17
N LEU A 43 9.47 8.51 1.84
CA LEU A 43 10.40 9.44 2.46
C LEU A 43 9.87 9.88 3.83
N VAL A 44 10.74 9.92 4.83
CA VAL A 44 10.39 10.27 6.20
C VAL A 44 11.36 11.31 6.77
N THR A 45 10.83 12.30 7.49
CA THR A 45 11.63 13.27 8.26
C THR A 45 11.80 12.80 9.70
N VAL A 46 10.83 12.03 10.20
CA VAL A 46 10.82 11.43 11.54
C VAL A 46 10.58 9.93 11.44
N SER A 47 11.15 9.15 12.35
CA SER A 47 11.00 7.69 12.35
C SER A 47 9.54 7.28 12.52
N THR A 48 9.03 6.48 11.60
CA THR A 48 7.64 5.98 11.67
C THR A 48 7.45 5.05 12.87
N ALA A 49 8.47 4.30 13.23
CA ALA A 49 8.42 3.36 14.34
C ALA A 49 8.38 4.04 15.71
N VAL A 50 9.19 5.09 15.90
CA VAL A 50 9.46 5.70 17.21
C VAL A 50 8.58 6.93 17.47
N HIS A 51 8.44 7.81 16.47
CA HIS A 51 7.75 9.11 16.66
C HIS A 51 6.23 8.97 16.74
N TRP A 52 5.62 8.08 15.96
CA TRP A 52 4.16 7.98 15.87
C TRP A 52 3.55 7.02 16.89
N SER A 53 2.46 7.42 17.51
CA SER A 53 1.62 6.54 18.33
C SER A 53 0.97 5.44 17.49
N VAL A 54 0.29 4.50 18.15
CA VAL A 54 -0.52 3.48 17.45
C VAL A 54 -1.57 4.14 16.56
N PHE A 55 -2.20 5.21 17.04
CA PHE A 55 -3.17 5.97 16.25
C PHE A 55 -2.52 6.63 15.03
N GLY A 56 -1.38 7.31 15.20
CA GLY A 56 -0.63 7.92 14.10
C GLY A 56 -0.21 6.88 13.04
N LYS A 57 0.26 5.70 13.46
CA LYS A 57 0.60 4.58 12.56
C LYS A 57 -0.62 4.06 11.80
N CYS A 58 -1.79 3.97 12.43
CA CYS A 58 -3.02 3.60 11.73
C CYS A 58 -3.43 4.65 10.69
N VAL A 59 -3.29 5.94 11.01
CA VAL A 59 -3.56 7.03 10.05
C VAL A 59 -2.61 6.94 8.86
N ILE A 60 -1.31 6.77 9.10
CA ILE A 60 -0.30 6.60 8.03
C ILE A 60 -0.64 5.39 7.17
N LEU A 61 -0.99 4.24 7.76
CA LEU A 61 -1.39 3.04 7.03
C LEU A 61 -2.61 3.28 6.14
N LEU A 62 -3.62 3.98 6.65
CA LEU A 62 -4.80 4.35 5.85
C LEU A 62 -4.43 5.29 4.69
N LEU A 63 -3.51 6.24 4.91
CA LEU A 63 -3.03 7.14 3.85
C LEU A 63 -2.28 6.36 2.77
N ILE A 64 -1.42 5.41 3.14
CA ILE A 64 -0.72 4.51 2.21
C ILE A 64 -1.74 3.69 1.39
N GLN A 65 -2.75 3.12 2.06
CA GLN A 65 -3.77 2.32 1.39
C GLN A 65 -4.59 3.15 0.39
N ILE A 66 -4.97 4.37 0.76
CA ILE A 66 -5.68 5.32 -0.11
C ILE A 66 -4.79 5.71 -1.30
N GLY A 67 -3.52 6.02 -1.05
CA GLY A 67 -2.55 6.38 -2.07
C GLY A 67 -2.25 5.23 -3.03
N GLY A 68 -1.95 4.05 -2.52
CA GLY A 68 -1.59 2.86 -3.31
C GLY A 68 -2.72 2.30 -4.15
N LEU A 69 -3.96 2.31 -3.63
CA LEU A 69 -5.14 1.93 -4.41
C LEU A 69 -5.59 3.00 -5.40
N GLY A 70 -5.12 4.24 -5.22
CA GLY A 70 -5.54 5.40 -5.98
C GLY A 70 -6.92 5.93 -5.55
N PHE A 71 -7.09 7.24 -5.69
CA PHE A 71 -8.30 7.96 -5.29
C PHE A 71 -9.60 7.37 -5.86
N MET A 72 -9.55 6.85 -7.09
CA MET A 72 -10.73 6.28 -7.76
C MET A 72 -11.25 5.00 -7.08
N SER A 73 -10.35 4.17 -6.56
CA SER A 73 -10.74 2.96 -5.83
C SER A 73 -11.39 3.31 -4.49
N VAL A 74 -10.91 4.36 -3.83
CA VAL A 74 -11.49 4.87 -2.58
C VAL A 74 -12.89 5.43 -2.81
N ALA A 75 -13.09 6.21 -3.87
CA ALA A 75 -14.40 6.73 -4.26
C ALA A 75 -15.39 5.58 -4.54
N ALA A 76 -14.92 4.50 -5.17
CA ALA A 76 -15.72 3.31 -5.37
C ALA A 76 -16.06 2.58 -4.06
N ILE A 77 -15.09 2.43 -3.14
CA ILE A 77 -15.33 1.86 -1.81
C ILE A 77 -16.39 2.66 -1.07
N ALA A 78 -16.23 3.99 -1.03
CA ALA A 78 -17.18 4.88 -0.38
C ALA A 78 -18.59 4.74 -0.96
N SER A 79 -18.71 4.65 -2.29
CA SER A 79 -20.00 4.42 -2.96
C SER A 79 -20.61 3.07 -2.59
N PHE A 80 -19.79 2.02 -2.44
CA PHE A 80 -20.26 0.70 -2.02
C PHE A 80 -20.74 0.68 -0.56
N VAL A 81 -19.95 1.27 0.35
CA VAL A 81 -20.27 1.32 1.79
C VAL A 81 -21.53 2.14 2.03
N LEU A 82 -21.66 3.27 1.35
CA LEU A 82 -22.83 4.15 1.47
C LEU A 82 -24.06 3.64 0.70
N ARG A 83 -23.99 2.48 0.05
CA ARG A 83 -25.05 1.91 -0.81
C ARG A 83 -25.59 2.92 -1.83
N ARG A 84 -24.81 3.91 -2.23
CA ARG A 84 -25.18 4.93 -3.20
C ARG A 84 -25.05 4.36 -4.61
N THR A 85 -26.04 4.65 -5.47
CA THR A 85 -25.93 4.34 -6.90
C THR A 85 -24.87 5.25 -7.53
N ILE A 86 -23.83 4.64 -8.10
CA ILE A 86 -22.76 5.38 -8.79
C ILE A 86 -23.37 6.08 -9.99
N THR A 87 -23.30 7.40 -10.03
CA THR A 87 -23.84 8.22 -11.14
C THR A 87 -23.02 8.02 -12.42
N LEU A 88 -23.62 8.39 -13.58
CA LEU A 88 -22.92 8.30 -14.88
C LEU A 88 -21.64 9.16 -14.90
N HIS A 89 -21.66 10.31 -14.23
CA HIS A 89 -20.50 11.19 -14.13
C HIS A 89 -19.37 10.52 -13.32
N GLU A 90 -19.67 9.92 -12.18
CA GLU A 90 -18.68 9.18 -11.37
C GLU A 90 -18.10 7.99 -12.15
N ARG A 91 -18.92 7.29 -12.93
CA ARG A 91 -18.45 6.20 -13.82
C ARG A 91 -17.50 6.71 -14.90
N MET A 92 -17.78 7.88 -15.52
CA MET A 92 -16.88 8.49 -16.50
C MET A 92 -15.54 8.90 -15.87
N VAL A 93 -15.56 9.49 -14.69
CA VAL A 93 -14.34 9.86 -13.96
C VAL A 93 -13.53 8.62 -13.57
N MET A 94 -14.21 7.55 -13.10
CA MET A 94 -13.55 6.25 -12.83
C MET A 94 -12.97 5.62 -14.11
N SER A 95 -13.66 5.70 -15.26
CA SER A 95 -13.16 5.15 -16.52
C SER A 95 -11.93 5.90 -17.00
N ALA A 96 -11.91 7.22 -16.86
CA ALA A 96 -10.76 8.04 -17.19
C ALA A 96 -9.56 7.74 -16.30
N GLY A 97 -9.76 7.59 -14.97
CA GLY A 97 -8.70 7.25 -14.01
C GLY A 97 -8.15 5.82 -14.19
N LEU A 98 -8.96 4.91 -14.72
CA LEU A 98 -8.58 3.53 -15.03
C LEU A 98 -8.26 3.29 -16.50
N ASN A 99 -8.25 4.35 -17.35
CA ASN A 99 -7.97 4.27 -18.80
C ASN A 99 -8.83 3.22 -19.54
N LEU A 100 -10.11 3.10 -19.17
CA LEU A 100 -11.07 2.16 -19.74
C LEU A 100 -11.99 2.86 -20.74
N SER A 101 -12.15 2.28 -21.91
CA SER A 101 -13.07 2.78 -22.96
C SER A 101 -14.55 2.45 -22.71
N ASP A 102 -14.86 1.48 -21.85
CA ASP A 102 -16.22 1.00 -21.58
C ASP A 102 -16.64 1.14 -20.12
N GLY A 103 -17.63 2.00 -19.84
CA GLY A 103 -18.17 2.25 -18.50
C GLY A 103 -18.95 1.09 -17.85
N GLY A 104 -19.32 0.05 -18.61
CA GLY A 104 -20.21 -1.02 -18.14
C GLY A 104 -19.58 -2.05 -17.18
N GLY A 105 -18.27 -2.20 -17.20
CA GLY A 105 -17.53 -3.19 -16.38
C GLY A 105 -16.81 -2.65 -15.15
N ILE A 106 -16.75 -1.34 -15.00
CA ILE A 106 -15.89 -0.65 -14.00
C ILE A 106 -16.16 -1.07 -12.57
N VAL A 107 -17.42 -1.08 -12.17
CA VAL A 107 -17.82 -1.46 -10.80
C VAL A 107 -17.38 -2.89 -10.47
N ARG A 108 -17.54 -3.80 -11.43
CA ARG A 108 -17.12 -5.21 -11.27
C ARG A 108 -15.59 -5.32 -11.20
N LEU A 109 -14.88 -4.59 -12.04
CA LEU A 109 -13.42 -4.54 -12.02
C LEU A 109 -12.89 -3.98 -10.69
N THR A 110 -13.40 -2.83 -10.25
CA THR A 110 -12.99 -2.21 -8.99
C THR A 110 -13.24 -3.15 -7.79
N ARG A 111 -14.39 -3.83 -7.78
CA ARG A 111 -14.66 -4.82 -6.73
C ARG A 111 -13.67 -5.97 -6.76
N ARG A 112 -13.32 -6.51 -7.93
CA ARG A 112 -12.31 -7.57 -8.06
C ARG A 112 -10.93 -7.09 -7.60
N VAL A 113 -10.55 -5.87 -7.98
CA VAL A 113 -9.28 -5.24 -7.56
C VAL A 113 -9.22 -5.15 -6.03
N LEU A 114 -10.25 -4.60 -5.40
CA LEU A 114 -10.30 -4.45 -3.94
C LEU A 114 -10.19 -5.80 -3.22
N PHE A 115 -11.00 -6.79 -3.62
CA PHE A 115 -10.93 -8.13 -3.03
C PHE A 115 -9.56 -8.77 -3.25
N GLY A 116 -8.99 -8.66 -4.46
CA GLY A 116 -7.66 -9.17 -4.77
C GLY A 116 -6.58 -8.55 -3.91
N THR A 117 -6.60 -7.22 -3.75
CA THR A 117 -5.68 -6.48 -2.89
C THR A 117 -5.74 -6.97 -1.45
N PHE A 118 -6.92 -6.99 -0.84
CA PHE A 118 -7.07 -7.44 0.55
C PHE A 118 -6.67 -8.91 0.78
N ILE A 119 -6.90 -9.78 -0.20
CA ILE A 119 -6.45 -11.18 -0.11
C ILE A 119 -4.94 -11.26 -0.13
N ILE A 120 -4.27 -10.52 -1.02
CA ILE A 120 -2.81 -10.56 -1.14
C ILE A 120 -2.14 -9.91 0.05
N GLU A 121 -2.60 -8.71 0.44
CA GLU A 121 -2.11 -8.03 1.65
C GLU A 121 -2.34 -8.89 2.90
N GLY A 122 -3.52 -9.48 3.04
CA GLY A 122 -3.85 -10.39 4.13
C GLY A 122 -2.95 -11.62 4.19
N THR A 123 -2.68 -12.23 3.03
CA THR A 123 -1.76 -13.38 2.94
C THR A 123 -0.33 -12.96 3.32
N GLY A 124 0.14 -11.84 2.79
CA GLY A 124 1.45 -11.28 3.14
C GLY A 124 1.55 -10.93 4.63
N ALA A 125 0.49 -10.32 5.19
CA ALA A 125 0.43 -9.99 6.61
C ALA A 125 0.52 -11.24 7.50
N VAL A 126 -0.16 -12.33 7.14
CA VAL A 126 -0.08 -13.60 7.87
C VAL A 126 1.34 -14.17 7.79
N LEU A 127 1.95 -14.24 6.61
CA LEU A 127 3.30 -14.76 6.43
C LEU A 127 4.34 -13.96 7.22
N LEU A 128 4.29 -12.63 7.15
CA LEU A 128 5.19 -11.75 7.92
C LEU A 128 4.93 -11.86 9.43
N SER A 129 3.67 -11.93 9.85
CA SER A 129 3.32 -12.09 11.27
C SER A 129 3.84 -13.41 11.84
N CYS A 130 3.87 -14.50 11.07
CA CYS A 130 4.45 -15.77 11.51
C CYS A 130 5.93 -15.63 11.90
N ARG A 131 6.66 -14.68 11.32
CA ARG A 131 8.08 -14.42 11.65
C ARG A 131 8.22 -13.34 12.72
N PHE A 132 7.38 -12.31 12.73
CA PHE A 132 7.49 -11.19 13.66
C PHE A 132 6.92 -11.49 15.03
N VAL A 133 5.86 -12.31 15.15
CA VAL A 133 5.23 -12.65 16.44
C VAL A 133 6.20 -13.34 17.42
N PRO A 134 7.03 -14.32 17.01
CA PRO A 134 7.98 -14.94 17.92
C PRO A 134 9.03 -13.97 18.48
N HIS A 135 9.38 -12.91 17.74
CA HIS A 135 10.41 -11.93 18.15
C HIS A 135 9.85 -10.73 18.92
N TYR A 136 8.66 -10.23 18.53
CA TYR A 136 8.10 -8.98 19.08
C TYR A 136 6.87 -9.18 19.96
N GLY A 137 6.42 -10.44 20.12
CA GLY A 137 5.18 -10.77 20.81
C GLY A 137 3.92 -10.63 19.97
N PHE A 138 2.81 -11.22 20.45
CA PHE A 138 1.59 -11.39 19.68
C PHE A 138 0.98 -10.05 19.16
N PRO A 139 0.70 -9.02 19.98
CA PRO A 139 0.05 -7.83 19.45
C PRO A 139 0.98 -7.00 18.53
N LYS A 140 2.24 -6.82 18.92
CA LYS A 140 3.20 -6.03 18.18
C LYS A 140 3.60 -6.71 16.85
N GLY A 141 3.85 -8.02 16.88
CA GLY A 141 4.24 -8.78 15.69
C GLY A 141 3.16 -8.78 14.60
N ILE A 142 1.87 -8.86 14.99
CA ILE A 142 0.76 -8.79 14.03
C ILE A 142 0.66 -7.39 13.42
N THR A 143 0.72 -6.33 14.23
CA THR A 143 0.65 -4.95 13.71
C THR A 143 1.80 -4.64 12.77
N MET A 144 3.01 -5.12 13.07
CA MET A 144 4.16 -5.01 12.18
C MET A 144 3.94 -5.79 10.89
N GLY A 145 3.44 -7.03 10.96
CA GLY A 145 3.15 -7.86 9.78
C GLY A 145 2.13 -7.20 8.84
N VAL A 146 1.04 -6.68 9.38
CA VAL A 146 0.00 -5.97 8.59
C VAL A 146 0.58 -4.71 7.98
N PHE A 147 1.28 -3.90 8.75
CA PHE A 147 1.84 -2.63 8.28
C PHE A 147 2.83 -2.85 7.13
N HIS A 148 3.78 -3.79 7.30
CA HIS A 148 4.77 -4.08 6.26
C HIS A 148 4.15 -4.72 5.02
N ALA A 149 3.11 -5.55 5.17
CA ALA A 149 2.41 -6.14 4.03
C ALA A 149 1.74 -5.07 3.16
N VAL A 150 1.02 -4.15 3.77
CA VAL A 150 0.38 -3.02 3.08
C VAL A 150 1.44 -2.08 2.47
N SER A 151 2.47 -1.71 3.24
CA SER A 151 3.56 -0.85 2.77
C SER A 151 4.29 -1.46 1.57
N ALA A 152 4.59 -2.76 1.60
CA ALA A 152 5.25 -3.47 0.51
C ALA A 152 4.35 -3.59 -0.72
N PHE A 153 3.08 -3.98 -0.56
CA PHE A 153 2.14 -4.10 -1.68
C PHE A 153 1.88 -2.76 -2.37
N CYS A 154 1.69 -1.70 -1.59
CA CYS A 154 1.53 -0.35 -2.13
C CYS A 154 2.84 0.25 -2.66
N ASN A 155 4.00 -0.40 -2.49
CA ASN A 155 5.34 0.14 -2.79
C ASN A 155 5.65 1.43 -2.02
N ALA A 156 5.16 1.54 -0.79
CA ALA A 156 5.22 2.77 -0.01
C ALA A 156 6.57 2.98 0.70
N GLY A 157 7.27 1.90 1.06
CA GLY A 157 8.59 1.98 1.71
C GLY A 157 8.59 2.43 3.17
N PHE A 158 7.44 2.60 3.80
CA PHE A 158 7.35 2.86 5.24
C PHE A 158 7.57 1.57 6.04
N ASP A 159 8.30 1.67 7.15
CA ASP A 159 8.58 0.56 8.06
C ASP A 159 8.34 0.90 9.53
N LEU A 160 8.27 -0.13 10.38
CA LEU A 160 8.11 -0.03 11.83
C LEU A 160 9.26 -0.72 12.58
N MET A 161 10.43 -0.91 11.95
CA MET A 161 11.57 -1.63 12.53
C MET A 161 12.47 -0.74 13.39
N GLY A 162 12.34 0.60 13.27
CA GLY A 162 13.14 1.55 14.04
C GLY A 162 13.03 1.33 15.55
N THR A 163 14.15 1.44 16.23
CA THR A 163 14.29 1.42 17.69
C THR A 163 14.71 2.79 18.20
N PRO A 164 14.59 3.10 19.51
CA PRO A 164 15.10 4.36 20.04
C PRO A 164 16.60 4.57 19.80
N ASP A 165 17.39 3.49 19.74
CA ASP A 165 18.82 3.52 19.53
C ASP A 165 19.19 3.68 18.05
N ASP A 166 18.41 3.06 17.15
CA ASP A 166 18.52 3.19 15.69
C ASP A 166 17.14 3.43 15.05
N PRO A 167 16.70 4.70 14.98
CA PRO A 167 15.36 5.04 14.51
C PRO A 167 15.08 4.69 13.05
N PHE A 168 16.12 4.49 12.22
CA PHE A 168 16.03 4.23 10.78
C PHE A 168 16.60 2.88 10.36
N GLN A 169 16.62 1.90 11.27
CA GLN A 169 17.18 0.56 11.04
C GLN A 169 16.55 -0.18 9.84
N SER A 170 15.27 0.09 9.54
CA SER A 170 14.53 -0.58 8.46
C SER A 170 14.54 -2.12 8.56
N LEU A 171 14.31 -2.82 7.47
CA LEU A 171 14.27 -4.31 7.42
C LEU A 171 15.66 -4.95 7.34
N ILE A 172 16.75 -4.20 7.52
CA ILE A 172 18.13 -4.72 7.39
C ILE A 172 18.38 -5.89 8.35
N GLY A 173 17.83 -5.84 9.58
CA GLY A 173 17.94 -6.93 10.54
C GLY A 173 17.27 -8.27 10.12
N TRP A 174 16.47 -8.25 9.04
CA TRP A 174 15.78 -9.41 8.48
C TRP A 174 16.30 -9.81 7.10
N ALA A 175 17.44 -9.24 6.68
CA ALA A 175 18.02 -9.49 5.35
C ALA A 175 18.37 -10.96 5.11
N GLU A 176 18.69 -11.72 6.16
CA GLU A 176 18.99 -13.15 6.07
C GLU A 176 17.77 -14.07 6.17
N ASP A 177 16.58 -13.54 6.47
CA ASP A 177 15.37 -14.33 6.59
C ASP A 177 14.70 -14.52 5.21
N PRO A 178 14.76 -15.73 4.62
CA PRO A 178 14.24 -15.95 3.27
C PRO A 178 12.72 -15.78 3.19
N LEU A 179 11.97 -16.09 4.26
CA LEU A 179 10.52 -15.96 4.24
C LEU A 179 10.10 -14.49 4.20
N VAL A 180 10.75 -13.63 5.01
CA VAL A 180 10.48 -12.18 5.01
C VAL A 180 10.84 -11.60 3.65
N ASN A 181 12.04 -11.89 3.13
CA ASN A 181 12.51 -11.36 1.86
C ASN A 181 11.62 -11.78 0.68
N ILE A 182 11.33 -13.07 0.53
CA ILE A 182 10.48 -13.56 -0.57
C ILE A 182 9.07 -12.97 -0.46
N THR A 183 8.50 -12.86 0.74
CA THR A 183 7.16 -12.30 0.94
C THR A 183 7.13 -10.82 0.56
N VAL A 184 8.09 -10.02 1.03
CA VAL A 184 8.18 -8.58 0.72
C VAL A 184 8.39 -8.37 -0.77
N MET A 185 9.33 -9.09 -1.39
CA MET A 185 9.57 -9.00 -2.84
C MET A 185 8.34 -9.39 -3.67
N ALA A 186 7.66 -10.48 -3.29
CA ALA A 186 6.44 -10.89 -3.96
C ALA A 186 5.35 -9.81 -3.86
N LEU A 187 5.16 -9.20 -2.69
CA LEU A 187 4.19 -8.12 -2.49
C LEU A 187 4.53 -6.90 -3.35
N ILE A 188 5.79 -6.46 -3.39
CA ILE A 188 6.29 -5.35 -4.22
C ILE A 188 6.00 -5.62 -5.70
N VAL A 189 6.37 -6.79 -6.20
CA VAL A 189 6.15 -7.17 -7.60
C VAL A 189 4.66 -7.23 -7.91
N LEU A 190 3.88 -7.89 -7.07
CA LEU A 190 2.45 -8.02 -7.26
C LEU A 190 1.73 -6.66 -7.23
N GLY A 191 2.07 -5.77 -6.32
CA GLY A 191 1.53 -4.41 -6.26
C GLY A 191 1.93 -3.56 -7.47
N GLY A 192 3.17 -3.69 -7.93
CA GLY A 192 3.71 -2.93 -9.06
C GLY A 192 3.19 -3.36 -10.45
N LEU A 193 2.67 -4.59 -10.61
CA LEU A 193 2.16 -5.08 -11.90
C LEU A 193 0.97 -4.27 -12.44
N GLY A 194 0.19 -3.66 -11.55
CA GLY A 194 -1.02 -2.93 -11.90
C GLY A 194 -2.27 -3.80 -12.09
N PHE A 195 -3.41 -3.22 -11.77
CA PHE A 195 -4.70 -3.92 -11.68
C PHE A 195 -5.24 -4.45 -13.02
N PHE A 196 -4.84 -3.83 -14.14
CA PHE A 196 -5.22 -4.30 -15.48
C PHE A 196 -4.57 -5.62 -15.84
N VAL A 197 -3.30 -5.78 -15.47
CA VAL A 197 -2.54 -7.01 -15.69
C VAL A 197 -3.21 -8.15 -14.92
N TRP A 198 -3.59 -7.90 -13.66
CA TRP A 198 -4.31 -8.86 -12.83
C TRP A 198 -5.62 -9.31 -13.46
N SER A 199 -6.45 -8.34 -13.90
CA SER A 199 -7.73 -8.66 -14.52
C SER A 199 -7.56 -9.46 -15.81
N ASP A 200 -6.59 -9.07 -16.65
CA ASP A 200 -6.34 -9.75 -17.93
C ASP A 200 -5.79 -11.18 -17.73
N VAL A 201 -4.90 -11.37 -16.75
CA VAL A 201 -4.38 -12.70 -16.38
C VAL A 201 -5.49 -13.58 -15.80
N TRP A 202 -6.33 -13.01 -14.92
CA TRP A 202 -7.44 -13.74 -14.32
C TRP A 202 -8.50 -14.17 -15.34
N ASP A 203 -8.84 -13.31 -16.31
CA ASP A 203 -9.86 -13.59 -17.29
C ASP A 203 -9.39 -14.56 -18.40
N LYS A 204 -8.11 -14.55 -18.76
CA LYS A 204 -7.62 -15.29 -19.94
C LYS A 204 -6.82 -16.55 -19.67
N HIS A 205 -6.23 -16.70 -18.48
CA HIS A 205 -5.48 -17.88 -18.01
C HIS A 205 -4.41 -18.43 -18.98
N SER A 206 -4.09 -17.73 -20.07
CA SER A 206 -3.11 -18.17 -21.08
C SER A 206 -2.30 -16.99 -21.61
N PHE A 207 -0.98 -17.07 -21.51
CA PHE A 207 -0.06 -16.03 -21.97
C PHE A 207 -0.29 -15.60 -23.42
N ARG A 208 -0.62 -16.55 -24.31
CA ARG A 208 -0.87 -16.26 -25.73
C ARG A 208 -2.08 -15.35 -25.96
N ARG A 209 -3.11 -15.43 -25.11
CA ARG A 209 -4.36 -14.68 -25.19
C ARG A 209 -4.33 -13.34 -24.46
N LEU A 210 -3.28 -13.07 -23.67
CA LEU A 210 -3.13 -11.79 -22.96
C LEU A 210 -3.00 -10.63 -23.94
N ARG A 211 -3.44 -9.46 -23.48
CA ARG A 211 -3.26 -8.20 -24.23
C ARG A 211 -1.76 -7.88 -24.34
N LEU A 212 -1.39 -7.15 -25.40
CA LEU A 212 0.01 -6.76 -25.63
C LEU A 212 0.61 -6.02 -24.43
N HIS A 213 -0.14 -5.08 -23.84
CA HIS A 213 0.26 -4.37 -22.63
C HIS A 213 0.62 -5.32 -21.49
N THR A 214 -0.25 -6.29 -21.18
CA THR A 214 -0.01 -7.30 -20.13
C THR A 214 1.24 -8.12 -20.40
N LYS A 215 1.46 -8.53 -21.65
CA LYS A 215 2.67 -9.28 -22.05
C LYS A 215 3.94 -8.46 -21.82
N ILE A 216 3.94 -7.19 -22.25
CA ILE A 216 5.08 -6.28 -22.07
C ILE A 216 5.38 -6.08 -20.58
N VAL A 217 4.36 -5.80 -19.77
CA VAL A 217 4.54 -5.60 -18.33
C VAL A 217 5.10 -6.85 -17.66
N LEU A 218 4.53 -8.02 -17.92
CA LEU A 218 5.02 -9.28 -17.34
C LEU A 218 6.46 -9.61 -17.75
N THR A 219 6.82 -9.43 -19.03
CA THR A 219 8.19 -9.68 -19.50
C THR A 219 9.17 -8.65 -18.96
N ALA A 220 8.79 -7.38 -18.94
CA ALA A 220 9.61 -6.30 -18.39
C ALA A 220 9.82 -6.42 -16.87
N THR A 221 8.85 -6.98 -16.14
CA THR A 221 9.00 -7.23 -14.69
C THR A 221 9.86 -8.47 -14.44
N ALA A 222 9.66 -9.54 -15.21
CA ALA A 222 10.44 -10.78 -15.04
C ALA A 222 11.93 -10.59 -15.31
N GLY A 223 12.30 -9.76 -16.30
CA GLY A 223 13.69 -9.49 -16.66
C GLY A 223 14.52 -8.90 -15.51
N PRO A 224 14.20 -7.70 -15.00
CA PRO A 224 14.93 -7.09 -13.88
C PRO A 224 14.89 -7.91 -12.59
N VAL A 225 13.75 -8.54 -12.26
CA VAL A 225 13.65 -9.39 -11.07
C VAL A 225 14.62 -10.57 -11.18
N SER A 226 14.68 -11.25 -12.33
CA SER A 226 15.63 -12.33 -12.55
C SER A 226 17.08 -11.82 -12.51
N TYR A 227 17.36 -10.66 -13.09
CA TYR A 227 18.71 -10.07 -13.08
C TYR A 227 19.19 -9.72 -11.67
N THR A 228 18.36 -9.05 -10.88
CA THR A 228 18.72 -8.68 -9.49
C THR A 228 18.92 -9.91 -8.60
N HIS A 229 18.16 -11.00 -8.81
CA HIS A 229 18.33 -12.25 -8.06
C HIS A 229 19.54 -13.10 -8.50
N LEU A 230 20.02 -12.92 -9.74
CA LEU A 230 21.20 -13.63 -10.22
C LEU A 230 22.52 -12.90 -9.89
N THR A 231 22.45 -11.59 -9.56
CA THR A 231 23.63 -10.76 -9.29
C THR A 231 23.85 -10.43 -7.81
N LEU A 232 22.93 -10.83 -6.92
CA LEU A 232 23.06 -10.78 -5.46
C LEU A 232 23.35 -12.18 -4.89
#